data_b2cc058201feb2f3e3aaee1fcb5560c0
#
_entry.id   b2cc058201feb2f3e3aaee1fcb5560c0
#
_cell.length_a   1.000
_cell.length_b   1.000
_cell.length_c   1.000
_cell.angle_alpha   90.00
_cell.angle_beta   90.00
_cell.angle_gamma   90.00
#
_symmetry.space_group_name_H-M   'P 1'
#
loop_
_entity.id
_entity.type
_entity.pdbx_description
1 polymer ?
#
loop_
_entity_poly.entity_id
_entity_poly.type
_entity_poly.pdbx_seq_one_letter_code
_entity_poly.pdbx_strand_id
1 'polypeptide(L)'
;AVTGSDGKSTTTTITHLLLSATHRSFLGGNIGEPLLHRLPQIHAHDRVAVELSSFQLMTIDAPVAAAAITNVTPNHLNWHTDMGEYIEAKKRILRHAGRAVLNYGNAVTRQIGEELQRDNGIPVLFFSREPIPRTALRPTDGAIYIEDGAIVTEFAGDEKRYLMTLDEIKLPGLHNAENYMTAIALTWGQCPVEAIIETAGTFGGVEHRLE
;
A
#
# COMPACT_ATOMS: atom_id res chain seq x y z
N ALA A 1 3.82 -5.12 -3.49
CA ALA A 1 2.60 -5.93 -3.58
C ALA A 1 1.50 -5.34 -2.69
N VAL A 2 0.25 -5.49 -3.10
CA VAL A 2 -0.91 -4.91 -2.40
C VAL A 2 -1.99 -5.97 -2.21
N THR A 3 -2.51 -6.07 -0.99
CA THR A 3 -3.74 -6.81 -0.66
C THR A 3 -4.63 -5.98 0.29
N GLY A 4 -5.79 -6.49 0.62
CA GLY A 4 -6.75 -5.87 1.54
C GLY A 4 -8.18 -6.28 1.20
N SER A 5 -9.15 -5.80 1.96
CA SER A 5 -10.56 -5.98 1.61
C SER A 5 -10.95 -5.01 0.49
N ASP A 6 -10.66 -3.73 0.66
CA ASP A 6 -11.01 -2.65 -0.27
C ASP A 6 -9.78 -1.85 -0.68
N GLY A 7 -9.88 -1.06 -1.76
CA GLY A 7 -8.83 -0.15 -2.24
C GLY A 7 -7.64 -0.78 -2.96
N LYS A 8 -7.55 -2.11 -3.07
CA LYS A 8 -6.42 -2.82 -3.68
C LYS A 8 -6.06 -2.31 -5.07
N SER A 9 -7.02 -2.33 -5.99
CA SER A 9 -6.77 -2.00 -7.40
C SER A 9 -6.39 -0.55 -7.60
N THR A 10 -7.08 0.36 -6.92
CA THR A 10 -6.75 1.80 -6.94
C THR A 10 -5.33 2.02 -6.41
N THR A 11 -5.01 1.46 -5.23
CA THR A 11 -3.67 1.54 -4.64
C THR A 11 -2.59 0.96 -5.56
N THR A 12 -2.84 -0.22 -6.14
CA THR A 12 -1.86 -0.87 -7.02
C THR A 12 -1.63 -0.05 -8.29
N THR A 13 -2.69 0.53 -8.86
CA THR A 13 -2.58 1.40 -10.04
C THR A 13 -1.81 2.68 -9.73
N ILE A 14 -2.13 3.36 -8.61
CA ILE A 14 -1.38 4.54 -8.18
C ILE A 14 0.10 4.18 -7.94
N THR A 15 0.37 3.06 -7.26
CA THR A 15 1.75 2.55 -7.05
C THR A 15 2.48 2.37 -8.37
N HIS A 16 1.82 1.78 -9.38
CA HIS A 16 2.39 1.62 -10.72
C HIS A 16 2.70 2.97 -11.37
N LEU A 17 1.79 3.93 -11.31
CA LEU A 17 1.98 5.28 -11.88
C LEU A 17 3.16 6.00 -11.22
N LEU A 18 3.26 5.97 -9.88
CA LEU A 18 4.37 6.57 -9.14
C LEU A 18 5.72 5.93 -9.51
N LEU A 19 5.77 4.60 -9.63
CA LEU A 19 6.98 3.90 -10.05
C LEU A 19 7.34 4.22 -11.51
N SER A 20 6.36 4.45 -12.36
CA SER A 20 6.54 4.77 -13.78
C SER A 20 7.19 6.13 -14.01
N ALA A 21 7.17 7.02 -13.02
CA ALA A 21 7.82 8.33 -13.12
C ALA A 21 9.36 8.23 -13.21
N THR A 22 9.94 7.15 -12.68
CA THR A 22 11.43 7.00 -12.62
C THR A 22 11.93 5.65 -13.11
N HIS A 23 11.03 4.67 -13.30
CA HIS A 23 11.38 3.32 -13.70
C HIS A 23 10.44 2.81 -14.77
N ARG A 24 10.89 1.86 -15.57
CA ARG A 24 9.96 1.03 -16.33
C ARG A 24 9.18 0.18 -15.33
N SER A 25 7.85 0.30 -15.34
CA SER A 25 6.98 -0.36 -14.37
C SER A 25 5.92 -1.21 -15.06
N PHE A 26 5.54 -2.31 -14.42
CA PHE A 26 4.50 -3.23 -14.85
C PHE A 26 3.41 -3.33 -13.77
N LEU A 27 2.18 -3.45 -14.22
CA LEU A 27 1.00 -3.63 -13.37
C LEU A 27 0.40 -5.00 -13.63
N GLY A 28 0.02 -5.72 -12.58
CA GLY A 28 -0.65 -7.00 -12.76
C GLY A 28 -1.03 -7.72 -11.45
N GLY A 29 -1.27 -9.02 -11.55
CA GLY A 29 -1.80 -9.84 -10.47
C GLY A 29 -3.30 -10.08 -10.62
N ASN A 30 -4.08 -9.72 -9.61
CA ASN A 30 -5.55 -9.80 -9.64
C ASN A 30 -6.21 -8.62 -10.40
N ILE A 31 -5.43 -7.83 -11.09
CA ILE A 31 -5.82 -6.66 -11.88
C ILE A 31 -5.05 -6.64 -13.20
N GLY A 32 -5.68 -6.10 -14.23
CA GLY A 32 -5.03 -5.91 -15.53
C GLY A 32 -4.72 -7.21 -16.26
N GLU A 33 -3.65 -7.21 -17.05
CA GLU A 33 -3.20 -8.37 -17.82
C GLU A 33 -2.36 -9.33 -16.95
N PRO A 34 -2.45 -10.65 -17.17
CA PRO A 34 -1.61 -11.63 -16.49
C PRO A 34 -0.11 -11.35 -16.68
N LEU A 35 0.63 -11.19 -15.59
CA LEU A 35 2.06 -10.91 -15.62
C LEU A 35 2.89 -12.01 -16.31
N LEU A 36 2.39 -13.24 -16.35
CA LEU A 36 3.08 -14.37 -16.98
C LEU A 36 3.44 -14.07 -18.46
N HIS A 37 2.56 -13.42 -19.19
CA HIS A 37 2.81 -13.03 -20.59
C HIS A 37 3.85 -11.91 -20.73
N ARG A 38 4.07 -11.16 -19.65
CA ARG A 38 5.03 -10.06 -19.60
C ARG A 38 6.42 -10.47 -19.09
N LEU A 39 6.57 -11.66 -18.50
CA LEU A 39 7.84 -12.12 -17.93
C LEU A 39 9.05 -11.97 -18.85
N PRO A 40 8.97 -12.29 -20.17
CA PRO A 40 10.12 -12.11 -21.07
C PRO A 40 10.54 -10.64 -21.27
N GLN A 41 9.68 -9.70 -20.88
CA GLN A 41 9.89 -8.26 -21.02
C GLN A 41 10.37 -7.59 -19.72
N ILE A 42 10.27 -8.29 -18.58
CA ILE A 42 10.61 -7.75 -17.25
C ILE A 42 12.08 -8.02 -16.97
N HIS A 43 12.84 -6.97 -16.69
CA HIS A 43 14.26 -7.02 -16.39
C HIS A 43 14.52 -6.65 -14.92
N ALA A 44 15.74 -6.91 -14.44
CA ALA A 44 16.13 -6.74 -13.04
C ALA A 44 15.96 -5.31 -12.48
N HIS A 45 16.03 -4.30 -13.36
CA HIS A 45 15.86 -2.89 -12.96
C HIS A 45 14.43 -2.38 -13.06
N ASP A 46 13.52 -3.19 -13.62
CA ASP A 46 12.11 -2.83 -13.74
C ASP A 46 11.41 -2.94 -12.37
N ARG A 47 10.25 -2.32 -12.28
CA ARG A 47 9.38 -2.38 -11.09
C ARG A 47 8.08 -3.07 -11.45
N VAL A 48 7.53 -3.82 -10.51
CA VAL A 48 6.26 -4.52 -10.69
C VAL A 48 5.33 -4.18 -9.53
N ALA A 49 4.21 -3.53 -9.83
CA ALA A 49 3.12 -3.33 -8.89
C ALA A 49 2.13 -4.50 -9.04
N VAL A 50 1.92 -5.26 -7.97
CA VAL A 50 1.12 -6.49 -8.00
C VAL A 50 -0.05 -6.40 -7.02
N GLU A 51 -1.27 -6.60 -7.53
CA GLU A 51 -2.43 -6.85 -6.68
C GLU A 51 -2.55 -8.33 -6.38
N LEU A 52 -2.73 -8.70 -5.10
CA LEU A 52 -2.90 -10.08 -4.68
C LEU A 52 -4.20 -10.25 -3.86
N SER A 53 -5.05 -11.17 -4.28
CA SER A 53 -6.21 -11.62 -3.52
C SER A 53 -5.78 -12.52 -2.35
N SER A 54 -6.67 -12.71 -1.36
CA SER A 54 -6.43 -13.67 -0.27
C SER A 54 -6.21 -15.10 -0.80
N PHE A 55 -6.92 -15.48 -1.86
CA PHE A 55 -6.79 -16.81 -2.49
C PHE A 55 -5.40 -17.04 -3.11
N GLN A 56 -4.92 -16.05 -3.85
CA GLN A 56 -3.57 -16.12 -4.43
C GLN A 56 -2.51 -16.22 -3.33
N LEU A 57 -2.67 -15.47 -2.24
CA LEU A 57 -1.76 -15.50 -1.10
C LEU A 57 -1.74 -16.83 -0.34
N MET A 58 -2.78 -17.66 -0.45
CA MET A 58 -2.74 -19.02 0.11
C MET A 58 -1.70 -19.92 -0.56
N THR A 59 -1.32 -19.63 -1.80
CA THR A 59 -0.41 -20.45 -2.60
C THR A 59 0.87 -19.73 -3.02
N ILE A 60 0.89 -18.39 -3.02
CA ILE A 60 2.06 -17.59 -3.38
C ILE A 60 2.92 -17.35 -2.13
N ASP A 61 4.20 -17.64 -2.24
CA ASP A 61 5.22 -17.33 -1.25
C ASP A 61 6.46 -16.79 -1.97
N ALA A 62 6.53 -15.47 -2.12
CA ALA A 62 7.57 -14.81 -2.88
C ALA A 62 8.06 -13.54 -2.18
N PRO A 63 9.37 -13.23 -2.24
CA PRO A 63 9.90 -12.00 -1.68
C PRO A 63 9.39 -10.78 -2.46
N VAL A 64 9.05 -9.70 -1.73
CA VAL A 64 8.66 -8.41 -2.28
C VAL A 64 9.42 -7.29 -1.57
N ALA A 65 9.77 -6.22 -2.30
CA ALA A 65 10.46 -5.07 -1.72
C ALA A 65 9.60 -4.36 -0.68
N ALA A 66 8.29 -4.25 -0.93
CA ALA A 66 7.32 -3.66 -0.01
C ALA A 66 5.96 -4.35 -0.18
N ALA A 67 5.24 -4.55 0.92
CA ALA A 67 3.91 -5.14 0.92
C ALA A 67 2.92 -4.27 1.70
N ALA A 68 1.72 -4.08 1.14
CA ALA A 68 0.64 -3.35 1.80
C ALA A 68 -0.57 -4.23 2.07
N ILE A 69 -1.19 -4.02 3.24
CA ILE A 69 -2.54 -4.46 3.55
C ILE A 69 -3.37 -3.20 3.79
N THR A 70 -4.22 -2.83 2.83
CA THR A 70 -4.99 -1.58 2.85
C THR A 70 -5.96 -1.50 4.03
N ASN A 71 -6.70 -2.58 4.24
CA ASN A 71 -7.62 -2.79 5.35
C ASN A 71 -8.01 -4.26 5.42
N VAL A 72 -8.59 -4.66 6.55
CA VAL A 72 -9.27 -5.94 6.71
C VAL A 72 -10.62 -5.70 7.36
N THR A 73 -11.68 -5.93 6.59
CA THR A 73 -13.08 -5.87 7.01
C THR A 73 -13.75 -7.22 6.72
N PRO A 74 -14.83 -7.59 7.41
CA PRO A 74 -15.58 -8.81 7.11
C PRO A 74 -16.05 -8.82 5.65
N ASN A 75 -15.39 -9.63 4.83
CA ASN A 75 -15.70 -9.80 3.42
C ASN A 75 -15.29 -11.22 2.98
N HIS A 76 -15.93 -11.75 1.92
CA HIS A 76 -15.61 -13.07 1.35
C HIS A 76 -15.72 -14.26 2.35
N LEU A 77 -16.50 -14.13 3.41
CA LEU A 77 -16.71 -15.22 4.39
C LEU A 77 -17.43 -16.44 3.81
N ASN A 78 -17.90 -16.36 2.57
CA ASN A 78 -18.46 -17.50 1.84
C ASN A 78 -17.38 -18.48 1.33
N TRP A 79 -16.11 -18.05 1.35
CA TRP A 79 -14.98 -18.81 0.80
C TRP A 79 -13.93 -19.15 1.86
N HIS A 80 -13.75 -18.30 2.85
CA HIS A 80 -12.89 -18.56 3.99
C HIS A 80 -13.72 -19.19 5.12
N THR A 81 -13.15 -20.12 5.83
CA THR A 81 -13.81 -20.81 6.95
C THR A 81 -14.25 -19.82 8.03
N ASP A 82 -13.41 -18.82 8.29
CA ASP A 82 -13.67 -17.74 9.25
C ASP A 82 -12.77 -16.50 8.97
N MET A 83 -12.94 -15.47 9.79
CA MET A 83 -12.12 -14.26 9.72
C MET A 83 -10.64 -14.52 10.04
N GLY A 84 -10.33 -15.50 10.87
CA GLY A 84 -8.96 -15.85 11.22
C GLY A 84 -8.19 -16.34 10.00
N GLU A 85 -8.76 -17.28 9.24
CA GLU A 85 -8.18 -17.77 7.98
C GLU A 85 -7.99 -16.64 6.97
N TYR A 86 -8.98 -15.75 6.84
CA TYR A 86 -8.90 -14.59 5.93
C TYR A 86 -7.76 -13.63 6.31
N ILE A 87 -7.61 -13.33 7.60
CA ILE A 87 -6.52 -12.50 8.12
C ILE A 87 -5.16 -13.16 7.87
N GLU A 88 -5.03 -14.45 8.23
CA GLU A 88 -3.79 -15.20 8.05
C GLU A 88 -3.40 -15.33 6.57
N ALA A 89 -4.37 -15.52 5.67
CA ALA A 89 -4.11 -15.51 4.23
C ALA A 89 -3.50 -14.16 3.78
N LYS A 90 -4.04 -13.03 4.24
CA LYS A 90 -3.50 -11.70 3.91
C LYS A 90 -2.14 -11.43 4.55
N LYS A 91 -1.90 -11.86 5.79
CA LYS A 91 -0.61 -11.72 6.48
C LYS A 91 0.54 -12.36 5.72
N ARG A 92 0.27 -13.38 4.89
CA ARG A 92 1.32 -14.06 4.10
C ARG A 92 2.08 -13.13 3.16
N ILE A 93 1.46 -12.03 2.69
CA ILE A 93 2.13 -11.03 1.85
C ILE A 93 3.33 -10.38 2.55
N LEU A 94 3.36 -10.40 3.88
CA LEU A 94 4.39 -9.78 4.71
C LEU A 94 5.58 -10.71 5.01
N ARG A 95 5.46 -12.02 4.79
CA ARG A 95 6.46 -13.02 5.22
C ARG A 95 7.88 -12.74 4.71
N HIS A 96 8.00 -12.31 3.48
CA HIS A 96 9.27 -12.03 2.82
C HIS A 96 9.32 -10.61 2.26
N ALA A 97 8.59 -9.69 2.88
CA ALA A 97 8.59 -8.28 2.51
C ALA A 97 9.80 -7.56 3.11
N GLY A 98 10.38 -6.63 2.36
CA GLY A 98 11.42 -5.75 2.88
C GLY A 98 10.87 -4.67 3.83
N ARG A 99 9.59 -4.29 3.68
CA ARG A 99 8.84 -3.41 4.59
C ARG A 99 7.33 -3.68 4.49
N ALA A 100 6.61 -3.40 5.58
CA ALA A 100 5.16 -3.47 5.65
C ALA A 100 4.54 -2.08 5.56
N VAL A 101 3.42 -1.94 4.82
CA VAL A 101 2.59 -0.73 4.77
C VAL A 101 1.20 -1.09 5.28
N LEU A 102 0.77 -0.50 6.39
CA LEU A 102 -0.41 -0.94 7.15
C LEU A 102 -1.28 0.24 7.59
N ASN A 103 -2.59 0.05 7.59
CA ASN A 103 -3.56 1.04 8.04
C ASN A 103 -3.62 1.07 9.58
N TYR A 104 -3.15 2.16 10.18
CA TYR A 104 -3.22 2.34 11.63
C TYR A 104 -4.65 2.54 12.14
N GLY A 105 -5.53 3.11 11.31
CA GLY A 105 -6.95 3.29 11.61
C GLY A 105 -7.77 2.00 11.59
N ASN A 106 -7.29 0.94 10.97
CA ASN A 106 -7.95 -0.37 10.94
C ASN A 106 -7.38 -1.27 12.05
N ALA A 107 -8.23 -1.72 12.97
CA ALA A 107 -7.80 -2.45 14.16
C ALA A 107 -6.99 -3.72 13.84
N VAL A 108 -7.37 -4.46 12.79
CA VAL A 108 -6.68 -5.70 12.40
C VAL A 108 -5.29 -5.40 11.85
N THR A 109 -5.17 -4.47 10.89
CA THR A 109 -3.87 -4.14 10.30
C THR A 109 -2.95 -3.44 11.30
N ARG A 110 -3.50 -2.62 12.23
CA ARG A 110 -2.73 -2.04 13.32
C ARG A 110 -2.15 -3.14 14.22
N GLN A 111 -2.97 -4.11 14.64
CA GLN A 111 -2.50 -5.24 15.43
C GLN A 111 -1.38 -6.01 14.72
N ILE A 112 -1.52 -6.28 13.42
CA ILE A 112 -0.46 -6.93 12.61
C ILE A 112 0.84 -6.11 12.68
N GLY A 113 0.75 -4.79 12.54
CA GLY A 113 1.92 -3.92 12.63
C GLY A 113 2.58 -3.94 14.01
N GLU A 114 1.78 -3.89 15.09
CA GLU A 114 2.26 -4.00 16.47
C GLU A 114 2.93 -5.37 16.76
N GLU A 115 2.43 -6.46 16.14
CA GLU A 115 3.07 -7.78 16.18
C GLU A 115 4.45 -7.74 15.51
N LEU A 116 4.54 -7.21 14.29
CA LEU A 116 5.82 -7.05 13.58
C LEU A 116 6.81 -6.18 14.35
N GLN A 117 6.33 -5.14 15.01
CA GLN A 117 7.17 -4.27 15.84
C GLN A 117 7.74 -5.00 17.07
N ARG A 118 6.92 -5.79 17.76
CA ARG A 118 7.35 -6.58 18.93
C ARG A 118 8.40 -7.63 18.59
N ASP A 119 8.27 -8.26 17.44
CA ASP A 119 9.15 -9.32 16.99
C ASP A 119 10.46 -8.79 16.35
N ASN A 120 10.72 -7.46 16.45
CA ASN A 120 11.81 -6.78 15.74
C ASN A 120 11.87 -7.13 14.24
N GLY A 121 10.68 -7.32 13.66
CA GLY A 121 10.51 -7.63 12.25
C GLY A 121 10.88 -6.48 11.32
N ILE A 122 10.43 -6.58 10.10
CA ILE A 122 10.64 -5.57 9.05
C ILE A 122 10.13 -4.18 9.46
N PRO A 123 10.65 -3.09 8.87
CA PRO A 123 10.12 -1.74 9.06
C PRO A 123 8.62 -1.68 8.73
N VAL A 124 7.87 -0.97 9.57
CA VAL A 124 6.43 -0.74 9.39
C VAL A 124 6.19 0.72 9.05
N LEU A 125 5.55 0.97 7.92
CA LEU A 125 5.04 2.28 7.55
C LEU A 125 3.54 2.29 7.76
N PHE A 126 3.07 3.02 8.74
CA PHE A 126 1.65 3.17 9.00
C PHE A 126 1.05 4.32 8.21
N PHE A 127 -0.15 4.14 7.68
CA PHE A 127 -0.97 5.23 7.18
C PHE A 127 -2.27 5.38 7.98
N SER A 128 -2.81 6.59 8.05
CA SER A 128 -4.01 6.90 8.84
C SER A 128 -4.71 8.16 8.34
N ARG A 129 -6.02 8.25 8.58
CA ARG A 129 -6.78 9.51 8.43
C ARG A 129 -6.49 10.52 9.55
N GLU A 130 -5.93 10.07 10.64
CA GLU A 130 -5.65 10.86 11.83
C GLU A 130 -4.14 10.79 12.13
N PRO A 131 -3.57 11.80 12.79
CA PRO A 131 -2.18 11.78 13.22
C PRO A 131 -1.85 10.53 14.06
N ILE A 132 -0.71 9.94 13.79
CA ILE A 132 -0.23 8.74 14.48
C ILE A 132 0.69 9.17 15.63
N PRO A 133 0.43 8.74 16.88
CA PRO A 133 1.30 9.07 18.01
C PRO A 133 2.74 8.59 17.77
N ARG A 134 3.71 9.47 18.00
CA ARG A 134 5.15 9.11 17.84
C ARG A 134 5.55 7.90 18.68
N THR A 135 4.90 7.71 19.82
CA THR A 135 5.10 6.54 20.71
C THR A 135 4.67 5.21 20.10
N ALA A 136 3.89 5.24 19.01
CA ALA A 136 3.49 4.04 18.27
C ALA A 136 4.52 3.61 17.20
N LEU A 137 5.61 4.36 17.03
CA LEU A 137 6.62 4.14 15.98
C LEU A 137 7.97 3.81 16.58
N ARG A 138 8.63 2.76 16.06
CA ARG A 138 10.06 2.49 16.32
C ARG A 138 10.93 3.48 15.51
N PRO A 139 12.20 3.61 15.81
CA PRO A 139 13.13 4.46 15.03
C PRO A 139 13.24 4.08 13.54
N THR A 140 12.93 2.83 13.19
CA THR A 140 12.95 2.30 11.81
C THR A 140 11.63 2.43 11.09
N ASP A 141 10.57 2.80 11.79
CA ASP A 141 9.21 2.88 11.27
C ASP A 141 8.92 4.28 10.72
N GLY A 142 7.78 4.42 10.05
CA GLY A 142 7.32 5.70 9.53
C GLY A 142 5.81 5.80 9.57
N ALA A 143 5.35 7.03 9.36
CA ALA A 143 3.94 7.35 9.30
C ALA A 143 3.62 8.25 8.10
N ILE A 144 2.44 8.06 7.54
CA ILE A 144 1.81 8.98 6.60
C ILE A 144 0.35 9.15 7.00
N TYR A 145 -0.08 10.39 7.20
CA TYR A 145 -1.42 10.65 7.74
C TYR A 145 -1.98 11.98 7.25
N ILE A 146 -3.24 12.24 7.59
CA ILE A 146 -3.90 13.51 7.28
C ILE A 146 -3.81 14.40 8.53
N GLU A 147 -3.31 15.62 8.34
CA GLU A 147 -3.29 16.67 9.35
C GLU A 147 -3.61 18.01 8.68
N ASP A 148 -4.51 18.79 9.26
CA ASP A 148 -4.94 20.09 8.77
C ASP A 148 -5.34 20.11 7.29
N GLY A 149 -6.00 19.04 6.83
CA GLY A 149 -6.45 18.90 5.44
C GLY A 149 -5.33 18.57 4.43
N ALA A 150 -4.14 18.20 4.90
CA ALA A 150 -3.00 17.82 4.06
C ALA A 150 -2.48 16.43 4.39
N ILE A 151 -1.86 15.77 3.42
CA ILE A 151 -1.09 14.53 3.62
C ILE A 151 0.29 14.91 4.15
N VAL A 152 0.64 14.31 5.28
CA VAL A 152 1.89 14.53 6.00
C VAL A 152 2.66 13.23 6.11
N THR A 153 3.98 13.30 6.00
CA THR A 153 4.89 12.15 6.19
C THR A 153 5.87 12.39 7.32
N GLU A 154 6.13 11.33 8.07
CA GLU A 154 7.18 11.22 9.10
C GLU A 154 7.85 9.85 8.92
N PHE A 155 8.81 9.72 8.02
CA PHE A 155 9.53 8.46 7.82
C PHE A 155 10.86 8.46 8.59
N ALA A 156 11.36 7.25 8.87
CA ALA A 156 12.60 7.08 9.59
C ALA A 156 13.77 7.87 8.95
N GLY A 157 14.39 8.75 9.73
CA GLY A 157 15.50 9.60 9.29
C GLY A 157 15.10 10.89 8.59
N ASP A 158 13.82 11.09 8.28
CA ASP A 158 13.29 12.30 7.65
C ASP A 158 12.63 13.23 8.69
N GLU A 159 12.63 14.53 8.38
CA GLU A 159 11.80 15.49 9.11
C GLU A 159 10.32 15.35 8.65
N LYS A 160 9.41 15.77 9.53
CA LYS A 160 7.99 15.87 9.20
C LYS A 160 7.80 16.77 7.96
N ARG A 161 7.09 16.27 6.96
CA ARG A 161 6.87 16.98 5.70
C ARG A 161 5.40 16.99 5.32
N TYR A 162 4.88 18.16 4.99
CA TYR A 162 3.59 18.33 4.32
C TYR A 162 3.80 18.12 2.82
N LEU A 163 3.13 17.12 2.24
CA LEU A 163 3.31 16.75 0.83
C LEU A 163 2.35 17.48 -0.09
N MET A 164 1.05 17.41 0.20
CA MET A 164 0.00 18.00 -0.61
C MET A 164 -1.29 18.14 0.22
N THR A 165 -2.18 19.03 -0.20
CA THR A 165 -3.53 19.14 0.38
C THR A 165 -4.47 18.09 -0.22
N LEU A 166 -5.55 17.77 0.48
CA LEU A 166 -6.56 16.84 -0.02
C LEU A 166 -7.27 17.36 -1.28
N ASP A 167 -7.36 18.67 -1.45
CA ASP A 167 -7.99 19.31 -2.61
C ASP A 167 -7.15 19.17 -3.90
N GLU A 168 -5.86 18.89 -3.78
CA GLU A 168 -4.99 18.59 -4.92
C GLU A 168 -5.20 17.16 -5.46
N ILE A 169 -5.92 16.30 -4.72
CA ILE A 169 -6.23 14.95 -5.16
C ILE A 169 -7.48 14.96 -6.02
N LYS A 170 -7.31 14.70 -7.32
CA LYS A 170 -8.40 14.68 -8.31
C LYS A 170 -9.46 13.62 -8.02
N LEU A 171 -9.06 12.46 -7.50
CA LEU A 171 -9.96 11.37 -7.15
C LEU A 171 -10.54 11.61 -5.74
N PRO A 172 -11.81 12.03 -5.62
CA PRO A 172 -12.35 12.53 -4.35
C PRO A 172 -12.58 11.41 -3.33
N GLY A 173 -12.60 11.80 -2.06
CA GLY A 173 -12.96 10.97 -0.93
C GLY A 173 -11.79 10.50 -0.08
N LEU A 174 -11.99 10.41 1.22
CA LEU A 174 -10.97 10.02 2.20
C LEU A 174 -10.40 8.62 1.96
N HIS A 175 -11.21 7.69 1.44
CA HIS A 175 -10.74 6.37 1.06
C HIS A 175 -9.71 6.43 -0.08
N ASN A 176 -9.82 7.41 -1.00
CA ASN A 176 -8.81 7.60 -2.04
C ASN A 176 -7.56 8.28 -1.49
N ALA A 177 -7.68 9.19 -0.52
CA ALA A 177 -6.52 9.70 0.20
C ALA A 177 -5.75 8.54 0.90
N GLU A 178 -6.43 7.56 1.49
CA GLU A 178 -5.81 6.34 2.04
C GLU A 178 -5.10 5.52 0.95
N ASN A 179 -5.72 5.37 -0.24
CA ASN A 179 -5.08 4.68 -1.37
C ASN A 179 -3.79 5.40 -1.81
N TYR A 180 -3.80 6.75 -1.88
CA TYR A 180 -2.60 7.54 -2.16
C TYR A 180 -1.55 7.40 -1.06
N MET A 181 -1.92 7.55 0.21
CA MET A 181 -0.99 7.38 1.33
C MET A 181 -0.33 5.99 1.30
N THR A 182 -1.11 4.94 1.00
CA THR A 182 -0.58 3.58 0.87
C THR A 182 0.42 3.47 -0.28
N ALA A 183 0.09 4.02 -1.46
CA ALA A 183 0.97 3.99 -2.63
C ALA A 183 2.24 4.80 -2.42
N ILE A 184 2.15 5.98 -1.79
CA ILE A 184 3.29 6.81 -1.42
C ILE A 184 4.23 6.04 -0.47
N ALA A 185 3.68 5.40 0.58
CA ALA A 185 4.46 4.61 1.51
C ALA A 185 5.14 3.40 0.84
N LEU A 186 4.47 2.73 -0.11
CA LEU A 186 5.04 1.64 -0.89
C LEU A 186 6.23 2.08 -1.78
N THR A 187 6.17 3.30 -2.31
CA THR A 187 7.14 3.84 -3.27
C THR A 187 8.10 4.86 -2.66
N TRP A 188 8.06 5.06 -1.34
CA TRP A 188 8.89 6.05 -0.66
C TRP A 188 10.39 5.87 -1.00
N GLY A 189 11.03 6.98 -1.38
CA GLY A 189 12.43 7.00 -1.82
C GLY A 189 12.66 6.50 -3.25
N GLN A 190 11.61 6.11 -4.00
CA GLN A 190 11.72 5.65 -5.39
C GLN A 190 11.15 6.61 -6.42
N CYS A 191 10.35 7.59 -6.02
CA CYS A 191 9.84 8.64 -6.90
C CYS A 191 9.98 10.02 -6.25
N PRO A 192 10.16 11.09 -7.03
CA PRO A 192 10.22 12.45 -6.52
C PRO A 192 8.84 12.94 -6.06
N VAL A 193 8.82 13.90 -5.15
CA VAL A 193 7.58 14.47 -4.59
C VAL A 193 6.73 15.11 -5.69
N GLU A 194 7.34 15.73 -6.66
CA GLU A 194 6.69 16.37 -7.82
C GLU A 194 5.84 15.34 -8.61
N ALA A 195 6.36 14.13 -8.80
CA ALA A 195 5.63 13.05 -9.48
C ALA A 195 4.45 12.54 -8.63
N ILE A 196 4.56 12.57 -7.31
CA ILE A 196 3.46 12.23 -6.41
C ILE A 196 2.32 13.24 -6.58
N ILE A 197 2.63 14.54 -6.55
CA ILE A 197 1.65 15.64 -6.69
C ILE A 197 1.01 15.60 -8.09
N GLU A 198 1.81 15.43 -9.15
CA GLU A 198 1.32 15.32 -10.53
C GLU A 198 0.37 14.12 -10.70
N THR A 199 0.74 12.96 -10.16
CA THR A 199 -0.13 11.77 -10.20
C THR A 199 -1.43 12.02 -9.44
N ALA A 200 -1.38 12.65 -8.28
CA ALA A 200 -2.56 12.96 -7.50
C ALA A 200 -3.52 13.92 -8.25
N GLY A 201 -2.99 14.93 -8.93
CA GLY A 201 -3.76 15.92 -9.69
C GLY A 201 -4.30 15.42 -11.02
N THR A 202 -3.79 14.32 -11.56
CA THR A 202 -4.16 13.82 -12.91
C THR A 202 -4.94 12.51 -12.91
N PHE A 203 -4.66 11.59 -12.00
CA PHE A 203 -5.31 10.29 -11.96
C PHE A 203 -6.79 10.38 -11.56
N GLY A 204 -7.67 10.00 -12.46
CA GLY A 204 -9.13 10.07 -12.29
C GLY A 204 -9.80 8.76 -11.87
N GLY A 205 -9.03 7.72 -11.55
CA GLY A 205 -9.55 6.41 -11.15
C GLY A 205 -9.20 5.29 -12.13
N VAL A 206 -9.53 4.07 -11.75
CA VAL A 206 -9.38 2.86 -12.59
C VAL A 206 -10.59 2.76 -13.51
N GLU A 207 -10.38 2.70 -14.83
CA GLU A 207 -11.46 2.49 -15.80
C GLU A 207 -12.19 1.17 -15.52
N HIS A 208 -13.53 1.19 -15.65
CA HIS A 208 -14.43 0.03 -15.49
C HIS A 208 -14.65 -0.50 -14.08
N ARG A 209 -14.44 0.28 -13.01
CA ARG A 209 -15.04 0.00 -11.71
C ARG A 209 -16.25 0.90 -11.45
N LEU A 210 -17.43 0.38 -11.79
CA LEU A 210 -18.68 0.75 -11.11
C LEU A 210 -18.72 -0.09 -9.82
N GLU A 211 -18.30 0.50 -8.72
CA GLU A 211 -18.64 0.04 -7.37
C GLU A 211 -19.85 0.80 -6.88
#